data_cfbae2489a03c70e4e8cb96ff60293b3
#
_entry.id   cfbae2489a03c70e4e8cb96ff60293b3
#
_cell.length_a   1.000
_cell.length_b   1.000
_cell.length_c   1.000
_cell.angle_alpha   90.00
_cell.angle_beta   90.00
_cell.angle_gamma   90.00
#
_symmetry.space_group_name_H-M   'P 1'
#
loop_
_entity.id
_entity.type
_entity.pdbx_description
1 polymer ?
#
loop_
_entity_poly.entity_id
_entity_poly.type
_entity_poly.pdbx_seq_one_letter_code
_entity_poly.pdbx_strand_id
1 'polypeptide(L)'
;MEGETVVREGKAAILFPSANEVFYNPVQEFNRDLTCAVVTEFAREQMARRGVKVVVPGEKERVVVNLADEKKEETEMQTGEKGGEEPVVTASVGEHCKNGLRVLEGLAASGLRSVRFALEVPGLRSVTANDFSAKAAALIARNAQHNGVTHLLQASQRDASMLMYEMRGKKDRYDVIDLDPYGSPAPFLDAAVQAVGEGGLLCVTCTDMAVMAGNSGETCYSKYGSISIKAKYCHEMALRIILHSLDQRAGVYQRYIHPLLCVSVDFYIRVFVRVHTGQAMVKNSASKQALVYNCVGCGSFHFQRLGKRMTQGTHSTVHCSTPPLLQFRSALLHAGYRVSLSHACKNALKTDAPPRVLWDVMRCWEKSNPVKRDRLSESSPAHHILSTEPILQACFDVREDANPQSRRRHLTRFQENPEPFWGPKARANAGGGGISSDLEDRRKQGQNKRKNQITDATQLKSFPCKRFRKVWEHYIPHHTLNVSQELSLW
;
A
#
# COMPACT_ATOMS: atom_id res chain seq x y z
N MET A 1 -41.48 -31.41 -11.30
CA MET A 1 -41.02 -30.09 -10.81
C MET A 1 -41.11 -29.13 -11.99
N GLU A 2 -42.29 -28.63 -12.20
CA GLU A 2 -42.56 -27.67 -13.28
C GLU A 2 -42.04 -26.28 -12.83
N GLY A 3 -41.11 -25.71 -13.57
CA GLY A 3 -40.71 -24.32 -13.44
C GLY A 3 -39.25 -24.02 -13.05
N GLU A 4 -38.40 -25.01 -12.82
CA GLU A 4 -36.98 -24.75 -12.53
C GLU A 4 -36.16 -24.59 -13.82
N THR A 5 -35.35 -23.53 -13.87
CA THR A 5 -34.42 -23.31 -14.99
C THR A 5 -33.01 -23.76 -14.62
N VAL A 6 -32.40 -24.58 -15.46
CA VAL A 6 -31.01 -24.99 -15.30
C VAL A 6 -30.13 -24.15 -16.20
N VAL A 7 -29.17 -23.44 -15.62
CA VAL A 7 -28.14 -22.71 -16.36
C VAL A 7 -26.83 -23.47 -16.26
N ARG A 8 -26.18 -23.70 -17.39
CA ARG A 8 -24.85 -24.33 -17.47
C ARG A 8 -23.79 -23.29 -17.81
N GLU A 9 -22.73 -23.23 -17.00
CA GLU A 9 -21.60 -22.35 -17.23
C GLU A 9 -20.32 -23.05 -16.79
N GLY A 10 -19.33 -23.15 -17.68
CA GLY A 10 -18.16 -23.99 -17.47
C GLY A 10 -18.59 -25.44 -17.17
N LYS A 11 -18.10 -26.01 -16.06
CA LYS A 11 -18.50 -27.36 -15.60
C LYS A 11 -19.68 -27.33 -14.64
N ALA A 12 -20.17 -26.17 -14.22
CA ALA A 12 -21.26 -26.03 -13.26
C ALA A 12 -22.64 -26.09 -13.93
N ALA A 13 -23.61 -26.72 -13.25
CA ALA A 13 -25.02 -26.69 -13.60
C ALA A 13 -25.80 -26.12 -12.41
N ILE A 14 -26.39 -24.94 -12.58
CA ILE A 14 -27.05 -24.21 -11.52
C ILE A 14 -28.57 -24.25 -11.70
N LEU A 15 -29.24 -24.66 -10.64
CA LEU A 15 -30.71 -24.65 -10.55
C LEU A 15 -31.17 -23.25 -10.10
N PHE A 16 -32.01 -22.61 -10.90
CA PHE A 16 -32.67 -21.36 -10.52
C PHE A 16 -34.16 -21.61 -10.26
N PRO A 17 -34.74 -21.04 -9.20
CA PRO A 17 -36.18 -21.02 -9.00
C PRO A 17 -36.88 -20.33 -10.17
N SER A 18 -38.09 -20.75 -10.50
CA SER A 18 -38.87 -20.24 -11.64
C SER A 18 -39.27 -18.78 -11.56
N ALA A 19 -39.15 -18.15 -10.43
CA ALA A 19 -39.54 -16.75 -10.21
C ALA A 19 -38.28 -15.95 -9.87
N ASN A 20 -37.77 -15.13 -10.72
CA ASN A 20 -36.85 -13.97 -10.61
C ASN A 20 -36.17 -13.66 -9.24
N GLU A 21 -36.02 -14.63 -8.35
CA GLU A 21 -35.53 -14.45 -7.00
C GLU A 21 -33.98 -14.40 -6.89
N VAL A 22 -33.26 -14.92 -7.89
CA VAL A 22 -31.80 -14.86 -7.94
C VAL A 22 -31.34 -14.43 -9.33
N PHE A 23 -30.59 -13.35 -9.37
CA PHE A 23 -30.16 -12.74 -10.61
C PHE A 23 -29.00 -13.54 -11.23
N TYR A 24 -29.17 -14.01 -12.46
CA TYR A 24 -28.10 -14.51 -13.32
C TYR A 24 -27.75 -13.48 -14.38
N ASN A 25 -26.49 -13.04 -14.41
CA ASN A 25 -26.00 -12.14 -15.43
C ASN A 25 -25.01 -12.86 -16.36
N PRO A 26 -25.41 -13.18 -17.60
CA PRO A 26 -24.52 -13.86 -18.56
C PRO A 26 -23.32 -13.01 -18.96
N VAL A 27 -23.42 -11.68 -18.92
CA VAL A 27 -22.29 -10.78 -19.22
C VAL A 27 -21.13 -10.93 -18.21
N GLN A 28 -21.44 -11.43 -17.03
CA GLN A 28 -20.43 -11.72 -15.98
C GLN A 28 -19.76 -13.10 -16.15
N GLU A 29 -20.09 -13.88 -17.17
CA GLU A 29 -19.40 -15.16 -17.46
C GLU A 29 -17.91 -14.95 -17.65
N PHE A 30 -17.52 -13.95 -18.45
CA PHE A 30 -16.10 -13.58 -18.62
C PHE A 30 -15.40 -13.29 -17.28
N ASN A 31 -16.05 -12.57 -16.36
CA ASN A 31 -15.51 -12.31 -15.04
C ASN A 31 -15.27 -13.61 -14.26
N ARG A 32 -16.21 -14.55 -14.31
CA ARG A 32 -16.10 -15.84 -13.63
C ARG A 32 -15.04 -16.74 -14.26
N ASP A 33 -14.95 -16.77 -15.61
CA ASP A 33 -13.91 -17.49 -16.36
C ASP A 33 -12.53 -16.98 -16.02
N LEU A 34 -12.34 -15.66 -16.07
CA LEU A 34 -11.07 -15.02 -15.71
C LEU A 34 -10.68 -15.35 -14.26
N THR A 35 -11.66 -15.37 -13.37
CA THR A 35 -11.40 -15.69 -11.96
C THR A 35 -10.97 -17.14 -11.79
N CYS A 36 -11.66 -18.09 -12.40
CA CYS A 36 -11.27 -19.50 -12.39
C CYS A 36 -9.85 -19.70 -12.92
N ALA A 37 -9.51 -19.03 -14.04
CA ALA A 37 -8.17 -19.09 -14.61
C ALA A 37 -7.09 -18.54 -13.65
N VAL A 38 -7.31 -17.33 -13.07
CA VAL A 38 -6.35 -16.72 -12.14
C VAL A 38 -6.19 -17.54 -10.87
N VAL A 39 -7.30 -18.07 -10.32
CA VAL A 39 -7.24 -18.92 -9.10
C VAL A 39 -6.57 -20.25 -9.41
N THR A 40 -6.73 -20.80 -10.60
CA THR A 40 -6.03 -22.03 -11.03
C THR A 40 -4.52 -21.79 -11.11
N GLU A 41 -4.05 -20.70 -11.72
CA GLU A 41 -2.62 -20.38 -11.76
C GLU A 41 -2.06 -20.10 -10.37
N PHE A 42 -2.84 -19.42 -9.53
CA PHE A 42 -2.47 -19.21 -8.14
C PHE A 42 -2.36 -20.55 -7.38
N ALA A 43 -3.32 -21.46 -7.58
CA ALA A 43 -3.30 -22.80 -6.98
C ALA A 43 -2.07 -23.57 -7.44
N ARG A 44 -1.75 -23.54 -8.72
CA ARG A 44 -0.58 -24.19 -9.31
C ARG A 44 0.72 -23.72 -8.62
N GLU A 45 0.88 -22.41 -8.50
CA GLU A 45 2.06 -21.84 -7.85
C GLU A 45 2.14 -22.21 -6.35
N GLN A 46 1.01 -22.14 -5.63
CA GLN A 46 0.99 -22.47 -4.20
C GLN A 46 1.21 -23.96 -3.95
N MET A 47 0.63 -24.82 -4.76
CA MET A 47 0.81 -26.27 -4.65
C MET A 47 2.25 -26.68 -4.99
N ALA A 48 2.85 -26.09 -6.02
CA ALA A 48 4.27 -26.31 -6.33
C ALA A 48 5.18 -25.96 -5.16
N ARG A 49 4.92 -24.86 -4.46
CA ARG A 49 5.65 -24.48 -3.23
C ARG A 49 5.47 -25.46 -2.07
N ARG A 50 4.37 -26.21 -2.08
CA ARG A 50 4.04 -27.24 -1.08
C ARG A 50 4.48 -28.65 -1.51
N GLY A 51 5.21 -28.77 -2.64
CA GLY A 51 5.67 -30.04 -3.19
C GLY A 51 4.55 -30.90 -3.81
N VAL A 52 3.42 -30.28 -4.20
CA VAL A 52 2.26 -30.97 -4.79
C VAL A 52 2.17 -30.63 -6.29
N LYS A 53 2.17 -31.64 -7.15
CA LYS A 53 1.96 -31.48 -8.61
C LYS A 53 0.47 -31.30 -8.88
N VAL A 54 0.13 -30.21 -9.58
CA VAL A 54 -1.25 -29.95 -10.00
C VAL A 54 -1.50 -30.62 -11.35
N VAL A 55 -2.61 -31.33 -11.46
CA VAL A 55 -3.06 -31.95 -12.68
C VAL A 55 -4.36 -31.29 -13.15
N VAL A 56 -4.33 -30.67 -14.33
CA VAL A 56 -5.53 -30.11 -14.98
C VAL A 56 -5.84 -30.97 -16.22
N PRO A 57 -7.00 -31.62 -16.28
CA PRO A 57 -7.37 -32.45 -17.43
C PRO A 57 -7.37 -31.65 -18.74
N GLY A 58 -6.73 -32.20 -19.78
CA GLY A 58 -6.67 -31.60 -21.11
C GLY A 58 -5.54 -30.58 -21.32
N GLU A 59 -4.74 -30.26 -20.32
CA GLU A 59 -3.52 -29.48 -20.51
C GLU A 59 -2.39 -30.35 -21.06
N LYS A 60 -1.78 -29.89 -22.16
CA LYS A 60 -0.51 -30.45 -22.61
C LYS A 60 0.59 -30.07 -21.63
N GLU A 61 1.49 -31.00 -21.30
CA GLU A 61 2.65 -30.67 -20.44
C GLU A 61 3.40 -29.49 -21.06
N ARG A 62 3.52 -28.42 -20.28
CA ARG A 62 4.36 -27.30 -20.68
C ARG A 62 5.81 -27.72 -20.57
N VAL A 63 6.46 -27.93 -21.69
CA VAL A 63 7.91 -28.06 -21.73
C VAL A 63 8.50 -26.68 -21.39
N VAL A 64 9.00 -26.54 -20.19
CA VAL A 64 9.77 -25.36 -19.78
C VAL A 64 11.14 -25.50 -20.46
N VAL A 65 11.32 -24.88 -21.61
CA VAL A 65 12.63 -24.73 -22.21
C VAL A 65 13.39 -23.66 -21.43
N ASN A 66 14.28 -24.10 -20.53
CA ASN A 66 15.22 -23.20 -19.89
C ASN A 66 16.25 -22.76 -20.94
N LEU A 67 16.09 -21.54 -21.44
CA LEU A 67 17.05 -20.90 -22.37
C LEU A 67 18.44 -20.57 -21.75
N ALA A 68 18.71 -21.08 -20.54
CA ALA A 68 19.93 -20.79 -19.81
C ALA A 68 21.00 -21.91 -19.86
N ASP A 69 20.73 -23.06 -20.47
CA ASP A 69 21.65 -24.21 -20.54
C ASP A 69 22.15 -24.53 -21.96
N GLU A 70 22.70 -23.51 -22.65
CA GLU A 70 23.67 -23.76 -23.69
C GLU A 70 25.08 -23.50 -23.13
N LYS A 71 25.67 -24.49 -22.49
CA LYS A 71 27.09 -24.86 -22.41
C LYS A 71 27.39 -25.71 -21.19
N LYS A 72 27.26 -27.00 -21.32
CA LYS A 72 28.16 -27.97 -20.65
C LYS A 72 28.18 -29.26 -21.48
N GLU A 73 29.37 -29.55 -21.92
CA GLU A 73 29.73 -30.71 -22.69
C GLU A 73 29.50 -32.02 -21.95
N GLU A 74 29.21 -33.02 -22.72
CA GLU A 74 29.03 -34.42 -22.39
C GLU A 74 30.17 -34.98 -21.53
N THR A 75 29.83 -35.59 -20.42
CA THR A 75 30.66 -36.65 -19.87
C THR A 75 29.69 -37.74 -19.34
N GLU A 76 29.57 -38.77 -20.13
CA GLU A 76 28.94 -40.03 -19.74
C GLU A 76 29.70 -40.67 -18.55
N MET A 77 28.99 -40.95 -17.48
CA MET A 77 29.33 -42.05 -16.59
C MET A 77 28.08 -42.69 -15.99
N GLN A 78 27.78 -43.86 -16.45
CA GLN A 78 26.83 -44.79 -15.85
C GLN A 78 27.22 -45.12 -14.43
N THR A 79 26.35 -44.86 -13.46
CA THR A 79 26.22 -45.69 -12.27
C THR A 79 24.76 -45.69 -11.87
N GLY A 80 24.15 -46.85 -11.98
CA GLY A 80 22.80 -47.11 -11.51
C GLY A 80 22.74 -47.14 -10.00
N GLU A 81 21.85 -46.32 -9.44
CA GLU A 81 21.18 -46.59 -8.18
C GLU A 81 19.71 -46.22 -8.32
N LYS A 82 18.84 -47.19 -8.18
CA LYS A 82 17.40 -47.03 -8.02
C LYS A 82 17.15 -46.34 -6.67
N GLY A 83 17.22 -45.06 -6.63
CA GLY A 83 16.59 -44.28 -5.55
C GLY A 83 15.08 -44.41 -5.71
N GLY A 84 14.39 -44.89 -4.73
CA GLY A 84 12.93 -45.00 -4.72
C GLY A 84 12.36 -43.55 -4.87
N GLU A 85 11.68 -43.30 -5.95
CA GLU A 85 10.91 -42.07 -6.14
C GLU A 85 9.82 -42.02 -5.05
N GLU A 86 9.92 -41.10 -4.11
CA GLU A 86 8.81 -40.81 -3.22
C GLU A 86 7.58 -40.48 -4.07
N PRO A 87 6.39 -41.01 -3.75
CA PRO A 87 5.20 -40.79 -4.56
C PRO A 87 4.89 -39.28 -4.63
N VAL A 88 5.02 -38.72 -5.80
CA VAL A 88 4.70 -37.31 -6.04
C VAL A 88 3.23 -37.09 -5.70
N VAL A 89 2.96 -36.31 -4.65
CA VAL A 89 1.59 -35.99 -4.25
C VAL A 89 0.98 -35.12 -5.36
N THR A 90 -0.13 -35.59 -5.92
CA THR A 90 -0.86 -34.87 -6.97
C THR A 90 -2.15 -34.28 -6.45
N ALA A 91 -2.58 -33.15 -7.03
CA ALA A 91 -3.86 -32.50 -6.76
C ALA A 91 -4.64 -32.34 -8.06
N SER A 92 -5.84 -32.92 -8.09
CA SER A 92 -6.74 -32.89 -9.24
C SER A 92 -7.92 -31.95 -8.99
N VAL A 93 -8.63 -31.57 -10.06
CA VAL A 93 -9.88 -30.82 -9.97
C VAL A 93 -10.99 -31.69 -9.38
N GLY A 94 -11.86 -31.10 -8.58
CA GLY A 94 -12.98 -31.81 -7.96
C GLY A 94 -12.62 -32.66 -6.75
N GLU A 95 -11.33 -32.76 -6.38
CA GLU A 95 -10.85 -33.58 -5.26
C GLU A 95 -10.41 -32.73 -4.07
N HIS A 96 -10.65 -33.25 -2.87
CA HIS A 96 -10.21 -32.59 -1.64
C HIS A 96 -8.70 -32.76 -1.44
N CYS A 97 -7.97 -31.65 -1.37
CA CYS A 97 -6.55 -31.62 -1.08
C CYS A 97 -6.30 -31.22 0.38
N LYS A 98 -5.76 -32.11 1.21
CA LYS A 98 -5.54 -31.87 2.64
C LYS A 98 -4.70 -30.60 2.90
N ASN A 99 -3.68 -30.37 2.09
CA ASN A 99 -2.80 -29.20 2.15
C ASN A 99 -3.18 -28.14 1.11
N GLY A 100 -4.41 -28.21 0.58
CA GLY A 100 -4.90 -27.36 -0.47
C GLY A 100 -5.31 -25.97 0.01
N LEU A 101 -5.85 -25.20 -0.92
CA LEU A 101 -6.29 -23.82 -0.72
C LEU A 101 -7.66 -23.76 -0.03
N ARG A 102 -7.79 -22.79 0.87
CA ARG A 102 -9.07 -22.38 1.46
C ARG A 102 -9.57 -21.15 0.71
N VAL A 103 -10.73 -21.27 0.09
CA VAL A 103 -11.35 -20.21 -0.71
C VAL A 103 -12.59 -19.68 -0.03
N LEU A 104 -12.77 -18.37 -0.01
CA LEU A 104 -14.01 -17.70 0.39
C LEU A 104 -14.57 -16.94 -0.82
N GLU A 105 -15.79 -17.22 -1.20
CA GLU A 105 -16.63 -16.30 -1.98
C GLU A 105 -17.56 -15.57 -0.99
N GLY A 106 -17.31 -14.26 -0.80
CA GLY A 106 -17.95 -13.49 0.28
C GLY A 106 -19.42 -13.19 0.02
N LEU A 107 -19.85 -13.15 -1.24
CA LEU A 107 -21.17 -12.73 -1.71
C LEU A 107 -21.59 -13.66 -2.86
N ALA A 108 -21.97 -14.90 -2.53
CA ALA A 108 -22.02 -15.98 -3.49
C ALA A 108 -23.36 -16.11 -4.25
N ALA A 109 -24.41 -15.44 -3.83
CA ALA A 109 -25.74 -15.46 -4.46
C ALA A 109 -26.25 -16.87 -4.76
N SER A 110 -26.17 -17.35 -6.02
CA SER A 110 -26.54 -18.70 -6.42
C SER A 110 -25.47 -19.77 -6.13
N GLY A 111 -24.26 -19.36 -5.77
CA GLY A 111 -23.11 -20.23 -5.61
C GLY A 111 -22.43 -20.65 -6.92
N LEU A 112 -22.81 -20.08 -8.07
CA LEU A 112 -22.31 -20.46 -9.37
C LEU A 112 -20.77 -20.44 -9.44
N ARG A 113 -20.15 -19.35 -9.01
CA ARG A 113 -18.68 -19.22 -9.00
C ARG A 113 -18.02 -20.22 -8.05
N SER A 114 -18.58 -20.41 -6.87
CA SER A 114 -18.10 -21.39 -5.89
C SER A 114 -18.19 -22.82 -6.38
N VAL A 115 -19.27 -23.18 -7.09
CA VAL A 115 -19.42 -24.50 -7.74
C VAL A 115 -18.38 -24.66 -8.84
N ARG A 116 -18.15 -23.64 -9.65
CA ARG A 116 -17.09 -23.63 -10.66
C ARG A 116 -15.70 -23.78 -10.04
N PHE A 117 -15.41 -23.09 -8.94
CA PHE A 117 -14.15 -23.31 -8.22
C PHE A 117 -13.99 -24.76 -7.83
N ALA A 118 -15.01 -25.37 -7.22
CA ALA A 118 -14.95 -26.77 -6.79
C ALA A 118 -14.74 -27.76 -7.93
N LEU A 119 -15.31 -27.49 -9.12
CA LEU A 119 -15.24 -28.38 -10.29
C LEU A 119 -14.05 -28.10 -11.22
N GLU A 120 -13.48 -26.89 -11.20
CA GLU A 120 -12.54 -26.42 -12.24
C GLU A 120 -11.15 -26.09 -11.65
N VAL A 121 -11.05 -25.74 -10.36
CA VAL A 121 -9.79 -25.35 -9.72
C VAL A 121 -9.19 -26.56 -8.99
N PRO A 122 -7.95 -26.94 -9.28
CA PRO A 122 -7.27 -28.04 -8.58
C PRO A 122 -6.68 -27.59 -7.25
N GLY A 123 -6.40 -28.54 -6.37
CA GLY A 123 -5.68 -28.30 -5.13
C GLY A 123 -6.47 -27.50 -4.10
N LEU A 124 -7.78 -27.65 -4.06
CA LEU A 124 -8.63 -27.04 -3.06
C LEU A 124 -8.74 -27.90 -1.79
N ARG A 125 -8.68 -27.26 -0.65
CA ARG A 125 -9.04 -27.85 0.64
C ARG A 125 -10.51 -27.63 0.96
N SER A 126 -11.00 -26.40 0.74
CA SER A 126 -12.39 -26.06 0.98
C SER A 126 -12.78 -24.78 0.26
N VAL A 127 -14.05 -24.67 -0.11
CA VAL A 127 -14.68 -23.47 -0.63
C VAL A 127 -15.80 -23.10 0.34
N THR A 128 -15.75 -21.90 0.91
CA THR A 128 -16.85 -21.31 1.68
C THR A 128 -17.60 -20.36 0.78
N ALA A 129 -18.82 -20.71 0.41
CA ALA A 129 -19.72 -19.85 -0.34
C ALA A 129 -20.67 -19.15 0.64
N ASN A 130 -20.46 -17.87 0.86
CA ASN A 130 -21.20 -17.09 1.84
C ASN A 130 -22.17 -16.12 1.17
N ASP A 131 -23.34 -15.99 1.75
CA ASP A 131 -24.27 -14.90 1.42
C ASP A 131 -25.02 -14.46 2.69
N PHE A 132 -25.44 -13.20 2.73
CA PHE A 132 -26.24 -12.69 3.83
C PHE A 132 -27.68 -13.25 3.82
N SER A 133 -28.20 -13.52 2.62
CA SER A 133 -29.56 -14.01 2.40
C SER A 133 -29.70 -15.49 2.75
N ALA A 134 -30.63 -15.83 3.61
CA ALA A 134 -31.00 -17.23 3.92
C ALA A 134 -31.43 -18.01 2.65
N LYS A 135 -32.19 -17.34 1.75
CA LYS A 135 -32.61 -17.93 0.49
C LYS A 135 -31.41 -18.25 -0.42
N ALA A 136 -30.43 -17.35 -0.51
CA ALA A 136 -29.21 -17.55 -1.25
C ALA A 136 -28.38 -18.70 -0.66
N ALA A 137 -28.20 -18.74 0.65
CA ALA A 137 -27.47 -19.82 1.34
C ALA A 137 -28.12 -21.19 1.11
N ALA A 138 -29.45 -21.28 1.15
CA ALA A 138 -30.18 -22.50 0.82
C ALA A 138 -30.00 -22.91 -0.64
N LEU A 139 -30.01 -21.94 -1.57
CA LEU A 139 -29.77 -22.18 -2.98
C LEU A 139 -28.33 -22.64 -3.25
N ILE A 140 -27.34 -22.05 -2.59
CA ILE A 140 -25.94 -22.50 -2.65
C ILE A 140 -25.81 -23.96 -2.21
N ALA A 141 -26.41 -24.33 -1.08
CA ALA A 141 -26.38 -25.71 -0.57
C ALA A 141 -27.02 -26.70 -1.57
N ARG A 142 -28.17 -26.33 -2.15
CA ARG A 142 -28.85 -27.12 -3.16
C ARG A 142 -28.00 -27.30 -4.44
N ASN A 143 -27.40 -26.23 -4.90
CA ASN A 143 -26.53 -26.27 -6.09
C ASN A 143 -25.25 -27.04 -5.84
N ALA A 144 -24.69 -26.97 -4.62
CA ALA A 144 -23.55 -27.81 -4.24
C ALA A 144 -23.90 -29.30 -4.29
N GLN A 145 -25.07 -29.67 -3.79
CA GLN A 145 -25.58 -31.04 -3.84
C GLN A 145 -25.84 -31.49 -5.29
N HIS A 146 -26.47 -30.64 -6.11
CA HIS A 146 -26.77 -30.95 -7.51
C HIS A 146 -25.51 -31.21 -8.35
N ASN A 147 -24.43 -30.52 -8.06
CA ASN A 147 -23.12 -30.68 -8.72
C ASN A 147 -22.20 -31.71 -8.04
N GLY A 148 -22.64 -32.37 -6.96
CA GLY A 148 -21.84 -33.38 -6.26
C GLY A 148 -20.60 -32.84 -5.54
N VAL A 149 -20.54 -31.54 -5.20
CA VAL A 149 -19.37 -30.87 -4.64
C VAL A 149 -19.47 -30.54 -3.14
N THR A 150 -20.41 -31.14 -2.42
CA THR A 150 -20.63 -30.90 -0.99
C THR A 150 -19.43 -31.28 -0.12
N HIS A 151 -18.53 -32.13 -0.59
CA HIS A 151 -17.28 -32.49 0.08
C HIS A 151 -16.22 -31.40 0.03
N LEU A 152 -16.33 -30.43 -0.88
CA LEU A 152 -15.45 -29.27 -1.04
C LEU A 152 -16.13 -27.96 -0.69
N LEU A 153 -17.41 -27.82 -1.05
CA LEU A 153 -18.15 -26.55 -0.95
C LEU A 153 -19.11 -26.56 0.22
N GLN A 154 -18.97 -25.57 1.08
CA GLN A 154 -19.83 -25.34 2.24
C GLN A 154 -20.58 -24.00 2.09
N ALA A 155 -21.91 -24.05 2.15
CA ALA A 155 -22.73 -22.86 2.19
C ALA A 155 -22.67 -22.20 3.58
N SER A 156 -22.64 -20.88 3.61
CA SER A 156 -22.63 -20.07 4.82
C SER A 156 -23.66 -18.93 4.71
N GLN A 157 -24.41 -18.68 5.79
CA GLN A 157 -25.33 -17.55 5.88
C GLN A 157 -24.82 -16.57 6.93
N ARG A 158 -24.04 -15.56 6.49
CA ARG A 158 -23.42 -14.61 7.42
C ARG A 158 -23.20 -13.25 6.74
N ASP A 159 -23.07 -12.21 7.54
CA ASP A 159 -22.47 -10.97 7.06
C ASP A 159 -21.02 -11.22 6.65
N ALA A 160 -20.67 -10.87 5.40
CA ALA A 160 -19.36 -11.16 4.82
C ALA A 160 -18.22 -10.47 5.58
N SER A 161 -18.43 -9.23 6.04
CA SER A 161 -17.42 -8.50 6.81
C SER A 161 -17.18 -9.14 8.16
N MET A 162 -18.26 -9.51 8.86
CA MET A 162 -18.15 -10.16 10.16
C MET A 162 -17.49 -11.54 10.05
N LEU A 163 -17.86 -12.34 9.05
CA LEU A 163 -17.19 -13.61 8.77
C LEU A 163 -15.70 -13.43 8.56
N MET A 164 -15.31 -12.45 7.74
CA MET A 164 -13.90 -12.16 7.48
C MET A 164 -13.17 -11.65 8.72
N TYR A 165 -13.79 -10.81 9.54
CA TYR A 165 -13.18 -10.34 10.80
C TYR A 165 -12.93 -11.48 11.79
N GLU A 166 -13.80 -12.45 11.88
CA GLU A 166 -13.59 -13.64 12.73
C GLU A 166 -12.39 -14.47 12.23
N MET A 167 -12.23 -14.61 10.92
CA MET A 167 -11.15 -15.37 10.30
C MET A 167 -9.80 -14.64 10.25
N ARG A 168 -9.71 -13.38 10.71
CA ARG A 168 -8.43 -12.62 10.78
C ARG A 168 -7.39 -13.23 11.72
N GLY A 169 -7.79 -14.10 12.61
CA GLY A 169 -7.02 -14.73 13.68
C GLY A 169 -6.04 -15.78 13.23
N LYS A 170 -5.11 -15.53 12.29
CA LYS A 170 -3.86 -16.27 12.10
C LYS A 170 -3.91 -17.59 11.31
N LYS A 171 -4.29 -18.71 11.91
CA LYS A 171 -4.19 -20.03 11.27
C LYS A 171 -5.35 -20.33 10.33
N ASP A 172 -6.41 -19.57 10.45
CA ASP A 172 -7.68 -19.84 9.78
C ASP A 172 -7.98 -18.88 8.61
N ARG A 173 -7.04 -18.07 8.23
CA ARG A 173 -7.18 -17.16 7.09
C ARG A 173 -7.39 -17.94 5.79
N TYR A 174 -8.09 -17.30 4.86
CA TYR A 174 -8.30 -17.86 3.54
C TYR A 174 -7.09 -17.63 2.63
N ASP A 175 -6.74 -18.60 1.79
CA ASP A 175 -5.71 -18.44 0.76
C ASP A 175 -6.23 -17.58 -0.39
N VAL A 176 -7.54 -17.65 -0.68
CA VAL A 176 -8.22 -16.86 -1.71
C VAL A 176 -9.50 -16.28 -1.13
N ILE A 177 -9.73 -14.98 -1.36
CA ILE A 177 -11.01 -14.33 -1.07
C ILE A 177 -11.51 -13.67 -2.36
N ASP A 178 -12.73 -13.98 -2.75
CA ASP A 178 -13.43 -13.34 -3.86
C ASP A 178 -14.56 -12.45 -3.35
N LEU A 179 -14.55 -11.20 -3.77
CA LEU A 179 -15.55 -10.18 -3.47
C LEU A 179 -16.14 -9.64 -4.77
N ASP A 180 -17.39 -9.99 -5.02
CA ASP A 180 -18.14 -9.52 -6.20
C ASP A 180 -19.48 -8.92 -5.81
N PRO A 181 -19.49 -7.79 -5.06
CA PRO A 181 -20.70 -7.11 -4.64
C PRO A 181 -21.39 -6.39 -5.78
N TYR A 182 -22.71 -6.21 -5.67
CA TYR A 182 -23.39 -5.19 -6.43
C TYR A 182 -22.90 -3.80 -5.98
N GLY A 183 -22.40 -2.99 -6.92
CA GLY A 183 -21.91 -1.64 -6.65
C GLY A 183 -20.53 -1.61 -6.03
N SER A 184 -20.45 -1.23 -4.77
CA SER A 184 -19.20 -0.89 -4.09
C SER A 184 -18.63 -2.00 -3.22
N PRO A 185 -17.37 -2.41 -3.39
CA PRO A 185 -16.69 -3.33 -2.47
C PRO A 185 -16.20 -2.64 -1.18
N ALA A 186 -16.27 -1.32 -1.07
CA ALA A 186 -15.66 -0.54 0.01
C ALA A 186 -15.97 -1.06 1.43
N PRO A 187 -17.19 -1.52 1.77
CA PRO A 187 -17.50 -2.04 3.10
C PRO A 187 -16.75 -3.32 3.48
N PHE A 188 -16.31 -4.09 2.49
CA PHE A 188 -15.70 -5.40 2.69
C PHE A 188 -14.17 -5.36 2.71
N LEU A 189 -13.55 -4.30 2.14
CA LEU A 189 -12.11 -4.27 1.88
C LEU A 189 -11.25 -4.35 3.15
N ASP A 190 -11.66 -3.71 4.23
CA ASP A 190 -10.90 -3.73 5.49
C ASP A 190 -10.86 -5.13 6.12
N ALA A 191 -12.01 -5.81 6.16
CA ALA A 191 -12.10 -7.17 6.66
C ALA A 191 -11.31 -8.15 5.76
N ALA A 192 -11.40 -7.97 4.43
CA ALA A 192 -10.73 -8.83 3.46
C ALA A 192 -9.21 -8.79 3.57
N VAL A 193 -8.60 -7.59 3.69
CA VAL A 193 -7.15 -7.47 3.85
C VAL A 193 -6.63 -8.08 5.15
N GLN A 194 -7.49 -8.27 6.16
CA GLN A 194 -7.16 -8.94 7.41
C GLN A 194 -7.34 -10.46 7.34
N ALA A 195 -8.38 -10.92 6.63
CA ALA A 195 -8.78 -12.33 6.56
C ALA A 195 -8.02 -13.14 5.52
N VAL A 196 -7.44 -12.50 4.51
CA VAL A 196 -6.62 -13.20 3.51
C VAL A 196 -5.26 -13.60 4.11
N GLY A 197 -4.77 -14.80 3.78
CA GLY A 197 -3.51 -15.37 4.26
C GLY A 197 -2.27 -14.58 3.84
N GLU A 198 -1.10 -15.00 4.29
CA GLU A 198 0.18 -14.43 3.85
C GLU A 198 0.46 -14.83 2.41
N GLY A 199 0.70 -13.83 1.54
CA GLY A 199 0.80 -14.05 0.10
C GLY A 199 -0.47 -14.56 -0.56
N GLY A 200 -1.61 -14.54 0.14
CA GLY A 200 -2.90 -14.96 -0.36
C GLY A 200 -3.47 -14.00 -1.41
N LEU A 201 -4.41 -14.50 -2.18
CA LEU A 201 -5.02 -13.82 -3.32
C LEU A 201 -6.34 -13.16 -2.90
N LEU A 202 -6.49 -11.88 -3.18
CA LEU A 202 -7.74 -11.14 -3.04
C LEU A 202 -8.21 -10.71 -4.43
N CYS A 203 -9.42 -11.14 -4.78
CA CYS A 203 -10.11 -10.81 -6.01
C CYS A 203 -11.26 -9.86 -5.70
N VAL A 204 -11.25 -8.68 -6.30
CA VAL A 204 -12.27 -7.65 -6.01
C VAL A 204 -12.87 -7.11 -7.29
N THR A 205 -14.19 -7.21 -7.40
CA THR A 205 -15.00 -6.52 -8.42
C THR A 205 -15.57 -5.24 -7.85
N CYS A 206 -15.66 -4.22 -8.68
CA CYS A 206 -16.39 -3.01 -8.39
C CYS A 206 -17.21 -2.58 -9.61
N THR A 207 -18.52 -2.50 -9.46
CA THR A 207 -19.45 -2.01 -10.49
C THR A 207 -19.85 -0.54 -10.25
N ASP A 208 -19.29 0.12 -9.24
CA ASP A 208 -19.59 1.52 -8.87
C ASP A 208 -18.87 2.53 -9.79
N MET A 209 -18.84 2.23 -11.10
CA MET A 209 -18.13 3.03 -12.09
C MET A 209 -18.67 4.45 -12.22
N ALA A 210 -19.96 4.66 -11.98
CA ALA A 210 -20.53 6.02 -12.00
C ALA A 210 -19.84 6.94 -10.98
N VAL A 211 -19.53 6.42 -9.80
CA VAL A 211 -18.79 7.15 -8.76
C VAL A 211 -17.32 7.30 -9.13
N MET A 212 -16.69 6.23 -9.61
CA MET A 212 -15.26 6.19 -9.91
C MET A 212 -14.87 6.91 -11.20
N ALA A 213 -15.81 7.10 -12.13
CA ALA A 213 -15.58 7.81 -13.39
C ALA A 213 -15.76 9.35 -13.29
N GLY A 214 -15.98 9.89 -12.10
CA GLY A 214 -16.01 11.32 -11.86
C GLY A 214 -17.39 11.96 -11.85
N ASN A 215 -18.47 11.17 -11.70
CA ASN A 215 -19.80 11.76 -11.55
C ASN A 215 -20.07 12.27 -10.13
N SER A 216 -19.42 11.68 -9.11
CA SER A 216 -19.58 12.02 -7.69
C SER A 216 -18.26 11.86 -6.96
N GLY A 217 -17.37 12.84 -7.12
CA GLY A 217 -16.03 12.81 -6.53
C GLY A 217 -16.03 12.74 -5.00
N GLU A 218 -16.95 13.46 -4.35
CA GLU A 218 -17.15 13.45 -2.90
C GLU A 218 -17.61 12.08 -2.38
N THR A 219 -18.50 11.42 -3.11
CA THR A 219 -18.92 10.05 -2.80
C THR A 219 -17.77 9.06 -3.00
N CYS A 220 -16.97 9.26 -4.04
CA CYS A 220 -15.77 8.47 -4.28
C CYS A 220 -14.77 8.63 -3.11
N TYR A 221 -14.57 9.86 -2.66
CA TYR A 221 -13.71 10.13 -1.51
C TYR A 221 -14.19 9.44 -0.23
N SER A 222 -15.49 9.53 0.06
CA SER A 222 -16.05 8.92 1.28
C SER A 222 -15.93 7.39 1.29
N LYS A 223 -16.05 6.73 0.12
CA LYS A 223 -15.96 5.28 -0.01
C LYS A 223 -14.52 4.76 -0.10
N TYR A 224 -13.68 5.43 -0.88
CA TYR A 224 -12.38 4.91 -1.34
C TYR A 224 -11.18 5.76 -0.92
N GLY A 225 -11.40 6.92 -0.32
CA GLY A 225 -10.33 7.84 0.09
C GLY A 225 -9.68 8.61 -1.07
N SER A 226 -10.32 8.63 -2.25
CA SER A 226 -9.83 9.30 -3.45
C SER A 226 -10.95 10.06 -4.15
N ILE A 227 -10.63 11.22 -4.71
CA ILE A 227 -11.58 12.01 -5.49
C ILE A 227 -11.47 11.59 -6.96
N SER A 228 -12.59 11.17 -7.56
CA SER A 228 -12.66 10.87 -8.99
C SER A 228 -12.99 12.12 -9.80
N ILE A 229 -12.52 12.17 -11.04
CA ILE A 229 -12.78 13.26 -12.00
C ILE A 229 -13.24 12.72 -13.35
N LYS A 230 -14.00 13.52 -14.08
CA LYS A 230 -14.33 13.22 -15.49
C LYS A 230 -13.12 13.42 -16.36
N ALA A 231 -12.50 12.33 -16.79
CA ALA A 231 -11.32 12.34 -17.64
C ALA A 231 -11.34 11.19 -18.65
N LYS A 232 -10.59 11.31 -19.73
CA LYS A 232 -10.48 10.24 -20.74
C LYS A 232 -9.83 8.96 -20.17
N TYR A 233 -9.08 9.08 -19.09
CA TYR A 233 -8.43 7.98 -18.37
C TYR A 233 -9.24 7.46 -17.17
N CYS A 234 -10.54 7.71 -17.12
CA CYS A 234 -11.38 7.37 -15.95
C CYS A 234 -11.35 5.88 -15.59
N HIS A 235 -11.18 4.97 -16.54
CA HIS A 235 -11.08 3.53 -16.30
C HIS A 235 -9.76 3.16 -15.58
N GLU A 236 -8.63 3.72 -16.03
CA GLU A 236 -7.34 3.55 -15.36
C GLU A 236 -7.36 4.17 -13.96
N MET A 237 -7.97 5.35 -13.84
CA MET A 237 -8.15 6.02 -12.56
C MET A 237 -8.97 5.18 -11.58
N ALA A 238 -10.07 4.56 -12.04
CA ALA A 238 -10.89 3.69 -11.21
C ALA A 238 -10.11 2.49 -10.66
N LEU A 239 -9.28 1.84 -11.48
CA LEU A 239 -8.38 0.77 -11.04
C LEU A 239 -7.42 1.25 -9.96
N ARG A 240 -6.83 2.43 -10.13
CA ARG A 240 -5.89 3.01 -9.17
C ARG A 240 -6.57 3.41 -7.87
N ILE A 241 -7.79 3.90 -7.91
CA ILE A 241 -8.61 4.24 -6.74
C ILE A 241 -8.85 2.99 -5.87
N ILE A 242 -9.23 1.86 -6.46
CA ILE A 242 -9.43 0.61 -5.72
C ILE A 242 -8.11 0.11 -5.14
N LEU A 243 -7.03 0.12 -5.90
CA LEU A 243 -5.71 -0.29 -5.42
C LEU A 243 -5.23 0.60 -4.27
N HIS A 244 -5.41 1.92 -4.40
CA HIS A 244 -5.10 2.85 -3.31
C HIS A 244 -5.91 2.54 -2.05
N SER A 245 -7.21 2.34 -2.19
CA SER A 245 -8.11 2.01 -1.09
C SER A 245 -7.70 0.70 -0.38
N LEU A 246 -7.29 -0.31 -1.13
CA LEU A 246 -6.78 -1.57 -0.59
C LEU A 246 -5.44 -1.39 0.14
N ASP A 247 -4.50 -0.66 -0.46
CA ASP A 247 -3.17 -0.43 0.14
C ASP A 247 -3.27 0.38 1.44
N GLN A 248 -4.14 1.40 1.49
CA GLN A 248 -4.38 2.18 2.70
C GLN A 248 -4.92 1.32 3.84
N ARG A 249 -5.90 0.47 3.57
CA ARG A 249 -6.47 -0.43 4.58
C ARG A 249 -5.47 -1.50 5.01
N ALA A 250 -4.74 -2.10 4.07
CA ALA A 250 -3.72 -3.09 4.37
C ALA A 250 -2.58 -2.51 5.22
N GLY A 251 -2.16 -1.27 4.92
CA GLY A 251 -1.08 -0.56 5.60
C GLY A 251 -1.28 -0.42 7.10
N VAL A 252 -2.52 -0.23 7.56
CA VAL A 252 -2.89 -0.14 8.98
C VAL A 252 -2.47 -1.41 9.74
N TYR A 253 -2.52 -2.57 9.09
CA TYR A 253 -2.19 -3.89 9.65
C TYR A 253 -0.77 -4.35 9.31
N GLN A 254 0.10 -3.44 8.87
CA GLN A 254 1.46 -3.75 8.42
C GLN A 254 1.50 -4.70 7.22
N ARG A 255 0.42 -4.68 6.41
CA ARG A 255 0.29 -5.44 5.19
C ARG A 255 0.37 -4.52 3.97
N TYR A 256 0.80 -5.05 2.85
CA TYR A 256 0.88 -4.34 1.58
C TYR A 256 0.33 -5.22 0.47
N ILE A 257 -0.15 -4.59 -0.57
CA ILE A 257 -0.66 -5.30 -1.74
C ILE A 257 0.38 -5.37 -2.85
N HIS A 258 0.30 -6.46 -3.62
CA HIS A 258 1.02 -6.64 -4.87
C HIS A 258 0.00 -6.95 -5.97
N PRO A 259 -0.33 -5.99 -6.85
CA PRO A 259 -1.24 -6.22 -7.95
C PRO A 259 -0.68 -7.24 -8.94
N LEU A 260 -1.47 -8.22 -9.32
CA LEU A 260 -1.13 -9.23 -10.33
C LEU A 260 -1.79 -8.92 -11.67
N LEU A 261 -3.09 -8.66 -11.64
CA LEU A 261 -3.90 -8.36 -12.82
C LEU A 261 -4.98 -7.35 -12.43
N CYS A 262 -5.15 -6.33 -13.27
CA CYS A 262 -6.18 -5.31 -13.12
C CYS A 262 -6.86 -5.10 -14.47
N VAL A 263 -8.16 -5.31 -14.55
CA VAL A 263 -8.93 -5.18 -15.79
C VAL A 263 -10.11 -4.25 -15.60
N SER A 264 -10.42 -3.49 -16.65
CA SER A 264 -11.64 -2.72 -16.77
C SER A 264 -12.46 -3.28 -17.92
N VAL A 265 -13.68 -3.70 -17.64
CA VAL A 265 -14.57 -4.33 -18.61
C VAL A 265 -15.92 -3.63 -18.55
N ASP A 266 -16.27 -2.94 -19.63
CA ASP A 266 -17.54 -2.21 -19.75
C ASP A 266 -17.91 -1.39 -18.52
N PHE A 267 -18.81 -1.92 -17.68
CA PHE A 267 -19.38 -1.22 -16.54
C PHE A 267 -18.74 -1.60 -15.20
N TYR A 268 -17.69 -2.43 -15.17
CA TYR A 268 -17.01 -2.82 -13.93
C TYR A 268 -15.49 -2.85 -14.08
N ILE A 269 -14.83 -2.77 -12.94
CA ILE A 269 -13.40 -3.07 -12.83
C ILE A 269 -13.20 -4.29 -11.94
N ARG A 270 -12.14 -5.04 -12.21
CA ARG A 270 -11.73 -6.18 -11.40
C ARG A 270 -10.24 -6.17 -11.17
N VAL A 271 -9.85 -6.39 -9.92
CA VAL A 271 -8.45 -6.45 -9.51
C VAL A 271 -8.15 -7.76 -8.80
N PHE A 272 -6.99 -8.31 -9.08
CA PHE A 272 -6.40 -9.49 -8.43
C PHE A 272 -5.12 -9.05 -7.78
N VAL A 273 -5.05 -9.12 -6.45
CA VAL A 273 -3.89 -8.65 -5.70
C VAL A 273 -3.44 -9.69 -4.69
N ARG A 274 -2.15 -9.83 -4.48
CA ARG A 274 -1.60 -10.56 -3.34
C ARG A 274 -1.46 -9.63 -2.16
N VAL A 275 -1.70 -10.18 -0.97
CA VAL A 275 -1.56 -9.43 0.27
C VAL A 275 -0.46 -10.06 1.11
N HIS A 276 0.58 -9.28 1.38
CA HIS A 276 1.74 -9.70 2.14
C HIS A 276 1.89 -8.88 3.42
N THR A 277 2.61 -9.43 4.39
CA THR A 277 2.99 -8.73 5.62
C THR A 277 4.42 -8.22 5.51
N GLY A 278 4.66 -6.95 5.79
CA GLY A 278 6.01 -6.40 5.73
C GLY A 278 6.08 -4.93 6.09
N GLN A 279 6.47 -4.62 7.32
CA GLN A 279 6.55 -3.25 7.84
C GLN A 279 7.46 -2.34 6.98
N ALA A 280 8.57 -2.87 6.47
CA ALA A 280 9.47 -2.11 5.60
C ALA A 280 8.83 -1.77 4.25
N MET A 281 8.02 -2.68 3.71
CA MET A 281 7.32 -2.49 2.43
C MET A 281 6.18 -1.52 2.56
N VAL A 282 5.41 -1.57 3.65
CA VAL A 282 4.33 -0.62 3.94
C VAL A 282 4.85 0.83 4.00
N LYS A 283 6.05 1.06 4.53
CA LYS A 283 6.67 2.39 4.54
C LYS A 283 6.93 2.96 3.14
N ASN A 284 6.96 2.12 2.11
CA ASN A 284 7.12 2.56 0.73
C ASN A 284 5.79 3.00 0.08
N SER A 285 4.64 2.72 0.69
CA SER A 285 3.31 3.04 0.13
C SER A 285 3.17 4.53 -0.20
N ALA A 286 3.69 5.43 0.64
CA ALA A 286 3.69 6.86 0.35
C ALA A 286 4.44 7.24 -0.95
N SER A 287 5.44 6.45 -1.38
CA SER A 287 6.17 6.69 -2.63
C SER A 287 5.41 6.24 -3.88
N LYS A 288 4.36 5.45 -3.69
CA LYS A 288 3.49 4.96 -4.76
C LYS A 288 2.27 5.86 -4.97
N GLN A 289 1.96 6.73 -4.02
CA GLN A 289 0.83 7.65 -4.08
C GLN A 289 1.20 8.95 -4.78
N ALA A 290 0.22 9.54 -5.47
CA ALA A 290 0.38 10.81 -6.14
C ALA A 290 -0.93 11.61 -6.16
N LEU A 291 -0.81 12.92 -6.25
CA LEU A 291 -1.88 13.81 -6.66
C LEU A 291 -1.86 13.93 -8.18
N VAL A 292 -3.03 13.97 -8.80
CA VAL A 292 -3.18 14.22 -10.24
C VAL A 292 -3.80 15.58 -10.44
N TYR A 293 -3.08 16.43 -11.14
CA TYR A 293 -3.56 17.74 -11.57
C TYR A 293 -4.01 17.65 -13.03
N ASN A 294 -5.27 17.93 -13.28
CA ASN A 294 -5.82 17.93 -14.63
C ASN A 294 -6.02 19.37 -15.13
N CYS A 295 -5.45 19.68 -16.28
CA CYS A 295 -5.64 21.00 -16.90
C CYS A 295 -7.05 21.08 -17.49
N VAL A 296 -7.86 22.03 -17.00
CA VAL A 296 -9.23 22.23 -17.47
C VAL A 296 -9.29 22.78 -18.89
N GLY A 297 -8.22 23.41 -19.39
CA GLY A 297 -8.16 23.97 -20.73
C GLY A 297 -7.83 22.92 -21.81
N CYS A 298 -6.77 22.13 -21.63
CA CYS A 298 -6.30 21.19 -22.66
C CYS A 298 -6.50 19.72 -22.29
N GLY A 299 -6.92 19.39 -21.06
CA GLY A 299 -7.11 18.02 -20.58
C GLY A 299 -5.81 17.26 -20.30
N SER A 300 -4.64 17.90 -20.39
CA SER A 300 -3.39 17.29 -19.96
C SER A 300 -3.37 17.10 -18.45
N PHE A 301 -2.59 16.13 -17.98
CA PHE A 301 -2.50 15.83 -16.54
C PHE A 301 -1.04 15.71 -16.10
N HIS A 302 -0.81 16.00 -14.83
CA HIS A 302 0.50 15.93 -14.19
C HIS A 302 0.40 15.19 -12.85
N PHE A 303 1.41 14.39 -12.53
CA PHE A 303 1.50 13.70 -11.26
C PHE A 303 2.42 14.43 -10.31
N GLN A 304 1.95 14.67 -9.10
CA GLN A 304 2.79 15.04 -7.97
C GLN A 304 2.85 13.86 -6.99
N ARG A 305 3.95 13.16 -6.93
CA ARG A 305 4.13 12.07 -5.97
C ARG A 305 4.20 12.61 -4.54
N LEU A 306 3.51 11.94 -3.61
CA LEU A 306 3.55 12.30 -2.19
C LEU A 306 4.90 11.98 -1.54
N GLY A 307 5.63 10.99 -2.06
CA GLY A 307 6.94 10.61 -1.55
C GLY A 307 7.85 10.03 -2.64
N LYS A 308 9.15 10.05 -2.36
CA LYS A 308 10.17 9.37 -3.18
C LYS A 308 10.95 8.42 -2.28
N ARG A 309 11.04 7.15 -2.69
CA ARG A 309 11.92 6.19 -2.02
C ARG A 309 13.37 6.57 -2.34
N MET A 310 14.15 6.84 -1.31
CA MET A 310 15.58 7.04 -1.41
C MET A 310 16.27 5.78 -0.90
N THR A 311 17.00 5.08 -1.77
CA THR A 311 17.94 4.05 -1.32
C THR A 311 19.20 4.76 -0.84
N GLN A 312 19.50 4.67 0.45
CA GLN A 312 20.79 5.11 0.97
C GLN A 312 21.84 4.07 0.58
N GLY A 313 22.35 4.20 -0.64
CA GLY A 313 23.61 3.60 -1.02
C GLY A 313 24.70 4.64 -0.73
N THR A 314 25.75 4.25 0.01
CA THR A 314 27.00 4.97 0.27
C THR A 314 26.88 6.49 0.34
N HIS A 315 26.94 7.01 1.54
CA HIS A 315 26.83 8.42 1.87
C HIS A 315 27.74 9.32 1.03
N SER A 316 27.16 10.11 0.15
CA SER A 316 27.74 11.39 -0.17
C SER A 316 26.97 12.47 0.59
N THR A 317 27.45 12.80 1.77
CA THR A 317 26.94 13.95 2.53
C THR A 317 27.47 15.21 1.87
N VAL A 318 26.59 15.93 1.20
CA VAL A 318 26.90 17.32 0.80
C VAL A 318 26.73 18.17 2.06
N HIS A 319 27.84 18.66 2.59
CA HIS A 319 27.83 19.63 3.66
C HIS A 319 27.47 20.99 3.09
N CYS A 320 26.22 21.41 3.24
CA CYS A 320 25.86 22.81 3.10
C CYS A 320 26.04 23.48 4.47
N SER A 321 26.95 24.44 4.58
CA SER A 321 26.94 25.31 5.75
C SER A 321 25.69 26.18 5.67
N THR A 322 24.83 26.07 6.69
CA THR A 322 23.68 26.97 6.81
C THR A 322 24.11 28.23 7.56
N PRO A 323 23.61 29.42 7.17
CA PRO A 323 23.90 30.63 7.94
C PRO A 323 23.44 30.47 9.39
N PRO A 324 24.20 30.97 10.36
CA PRO A 324 23.73 31.05 11.72
C PRO A 324 22.37 31.76 11.79
N LEU A 325 21.48 31.28 12.66
CA LEU A 325 20.10 31.75 12.70
C LEU A 325 19.98 33.27 12.91
N LEU A 326 20.93 33.86 13.65
CA LEU A 326 20.97 35.29 13.90
C LEU A 326 21.32 36.07 12.64
N GLN A 327 22.30 35.63 11.86
CA GLN A 327 22.67 36.23 10.58
C GLN A 327 21.58 36.08 9.53
N PHE A 328 20.92 34.93 9.48
CA PHE A 328 19.79 34.71 8.57
C PHE A 328 18.62 35.65 8.89
N ARG A 329 18.31 35.86 10.18
CA ARG A 329 17.29 36.83 10.60
C ARG A 329 17.68 38.26 10.22
N SER A 330 18.95 38.61 10.46
CA SER A 330 19.46 39.93 10.12
C SER A 330 19.35 40.19 8.63
N ALA A 331 19.68 39.22 7.79
CA ALA A 331 19.56 39.33 6.34
C ALA A 331 18.11 39.58 5.87
N LEU A 332 17.14 38.91 6.48
CA LEU A 332 15.72 39.16 6.19
C LEU A 332 15.26 40.53 6.64
N LEU A 333 15.72 40.99 7.81
CA LEU A 333 15.41 42.33 8.32
C LEU A 333 16.07 43.43 7.48
N HIS A 334 17.30 43.22 7.00
CA HIS A 334 17.95 44.15 6.04
C HIS A 334 17.20 44.23 4.72
N ALA A 335 16.61 43.12 4.29
CA ALA A 335 15.77 43.05 3.10
C ALA A 335 14.35 43.66 3.30
N GLY A 336 14.06 44.22 4.50
CA GLY A 336 12.79 44.89 4.80
C GLY A 336 11.66 43.96 5.28
N TYR A 337 11.92 42.67 5.51
CA TYR A 337 10.90 41.70 5.92
C TYR A 337 10.84 41.55 7.45
N ARG A 338 9.65 41.29 7.95
CA ARG A 338 9.45 41.01 9.38
C ARG A 338 9.87 39.61 9.73
N VAL A 339 10.44 39.43 10.92
CA VAL A 339 10.92 38.14 11.39
C VAL A 339 10.53 37.91 12.84
N SER A 340 10.02 36.73 13.16
CA SER A 340 9.80 36.28 14.53
C SER A 340 10.24 34.82 14.71
N LEU A 341 10.47 34.44 15.97
CA LEU A 341 10.80 33.04 16.31
C LEU A 341 9.52 32.21 16.44
N SER A 342 9.56 30.99 15.99
CA SER A 342 8.48 30.03 16.22
C SER A 342 8.49 29.61 17.70
N HIS A 343 7.31 29.43 18.29
CA HIS A 343 7.15 28.81 19.62
C HIS A 343 7.20 27.28 19.56
N ALA A 344 6.96 26.69 18.38
CA ALA A 344 6.91 25.25 18.21
C ALA A 344 8.28 24.60 17.96
N CYS A 345 9.27 25.36 17.50
CA CYS A 345 10.60 24.83 17.18
C CYS A 345 11.68 25.89 17.40
N LYS A 346 12.74 25.52 18.12
CA LYS A 346 13.87 26.42 18.46
C LYS A 346 14.59 27.01 17.25
N ASN A 347 14.59 26.29 16.14
CA ASN A 347 15.32 26.65 14.91
C ASN A 347 14.40 27.12 13.77
N ALA A 348 13.13 27.33 14.02
CA ALA A 348 12.17 27.80 13.04
C ALA A 348 11.93 29.29 13.15
N LEU A 349 11.82 29.95 12.00
CA LEU A 349 11.48 31.37 11.86
C LEU A 349 10.10 31.49 11.23
N LYS A 350 9.41 32.57 11.60
CA LYS A 350 8.22 33.08 10.90
C LYS A 350 8.59 34.40 10.25
N THR A 351 8.26 34.55 8.98
CA THR A 351 8.51 35.76 8.21
C THR A 351 7.42 35.96 7.16
N ASP A 352 7.23 37.18 6.73
CA ASP A 352 6.40 37.55 5.59
C ASP A 352 7.20 37.60 4.27
N ALA A 353 8.50 37.27 4.32
CA ALA A 353 9.33 37.15 3.11
C ALA A 353 8.83 36.04 2.20
N PRO A 354 8.64 36.29 0.89
CA PRO A 354 8.28 35.24 -0.05
C PRO A 354 9.39 34.20 -0.20
N PRO A 355 9.09 32.94 -0.54
CA PRO A 355 10.07 31.87 -0.65
C PRO A 355 11.27 32.20 -1.54
N ARG A 356 11.07 32.98 -2.59
CA ARG A 356 12.15 33.44 -3.48
C ARG A 356 13.24 34.19 -2.71
N VAL A 357 12.85 35.09 -1.82
CA VAL A 357 13.79 35.90 -1.01
C VAL A 357 14.57 35.01 -0.03
N LEU A 358 13.91 34.03 0.55
CA LEU A 358 14.59 33.06 1.43
C LEU A 358 15.69 32.29 0.69
N TRP A 359 15.41 31.89 -0.54
CA TRP A 359 16.40 31.22 -1.38
C TRP A 359 17.52 32.15 -1.85
N ASP A 360 17.20 33.42 -2.12
CA ASP A 360 18.21 34.41 -2.48
C ASP A 360 19.18 34.66 -1.32
N VAL A 361 18.68 34.76 -0.09
CA VAL A 361 19.52 34.83 1.12
C VAL A 361 20.43 33.61 1.22
N MET A 362 19.89 32.40 0.95
CA MET A 362 20.68 31.17 0.98
C MET A 362 21.76 31.13 -0.13
N ARG A 363 21.44 31.58 -1.33
CA ARG A 363 22.38 31.71 -2.45
C ARG A 363 23.51 32.70 -2.15
N CYS A 364 23.16 33.85 -1.58
CA CYS A 364 24.14 34.85 -1.15
C CYS A 364 25.07 34.30 -0.06
N TRP A 365 24.53 33.50 0.88
CA TRP A 365 25.35 32.82 1.89
C TRP A 365 26.29 31.80 1.26
N GLU A 366 25.82 31.03 0.28
CA GLU A 366 26.63 30.05 -0.41
C GLU A 366 27.81 30.68 -1.18
N LYS A 367 27.62 31.87 -1.76
CA LYS A 367 28.71 32.62 -2.42
C LYS A 367 29.87 32.93 -1.46
N SER A 368 29.55 33.21 -0.20
CA SER A 368 30.56 33.44 0.85
C SER A 368 31.06 32.15 1.53
N ASN A 369 30.30 31.09 1.44
CA ASN A 369 30.57 29.80 2.07
C ASN A 369 30.34 28.68 1.05
N PRO A 370 31.18 28.55 0.01
CA PRO A 370 30.93 27.72 -1.14
C PRO A 370 30.86 26.23 -0.78
N VAL A 371 29.92 25.55 -1.43
CA VAL A 371 29.77 24.09 -1.32
C VAL A 371 30.47 23.41 -2.47
N LYS A 372 30.87 22.14 -2.28
CA LYS A 372 31.47 21.32 -3.36
C LYS A 372 30.38 20.92 -4.36
N ARG A 373 30.21 21.72 -5.41
CA ARG A 373 29.17 21.54 -6.43
C ARG A 373 29.33 20.25 -7.23
N ASP A 374 30.55 19.76 -7.40
CA ASP A 374 30.87 18.52 -8.12
C ASP A 374 30.23 17.26 -7.49
N ARG A 375 29.79 17.36 -6.24
CA ARG A 375 29.09 16.29 -5.51
C ARG A 375 27.57 16.40 -5.55
N LEU A 376 27.03 17.43 -6.18
CA LEU A 376 25.60 17.63 -6.34
C LEU A 376 25.12 16.90 -7.59
N SER A 377 24.17 15.97 -7.43
CA SER A 377 23.48 15.38 -8.58
C SER A 377 22.71 16.48 -9.32
N GLU A 378 22.76 16.50 -10.65
CA GLU A 378 21.98 17.42 -11.49
C GLU A 378 20.47 17.38 -11.20
N SER A 379 19.96 16.21 -10.80
CA SER A 379 18.55 16.04 -10.42
C SER A 379 18.25 16.44 -8.97
N SER A 380 19.23 16.93 -8.20
CA SER A 380 19.01 17.30 -6.80
C SER A 380 18.35 18.69 -6.69
N PRO A 381 17.43 18.89 -5.72
CA PRO A 381 16.87 20.21 -5.44
C PRO A 381 17.95 21.26 -5.14
N ALA A 382 19.06 20.85 -4.49
CA ALA A 382 20.16 21.76 -4.19
C ALA A 382 20.87 22.27 -5.45
N HIS A 383 21.06 21.42 -6.46
CA HIS A 383 21.61 21.83 -7.76
C HIS A 383 20.73 22.89 -8.41
N HIS A 384 19.41 22.66 -8.50
CA HIS A 384 18.47 23.61 -9.06
C HIS A 384 18.43 24.96 -8.30
N ILE A 385 18.47 24.91 -6.96
CA ILE A 385 18.47 26.11 -6.15
C ILE A 385 19.75 26.93 -6.40
N LEU A 386 20.89 26.27 -6.45
CA LEU A 386 22.20 26.93 -6.60
C LEU A 386 22.55 27.31 -8.05
N SER A 387 21.86 26.77 -9.05
CA SER A 387 22.02 27.18 -10.46
C SER A 387 21.32 28.49 -10.82
N THR A 388 20.46 28.99 -9.94
CA THR A 388 19.75 30.25 -10.15
C THR A 388 20.48 31.39 -9.47
N GLU A 389 20.76 32.48 -10.19
CA GLU A 389 21.37 33.66 -9.59
C GLU A 389 20.40 34.42 -8.67
N PRO A 390 20.87 34.88 -7.50
CA PRO A 390 20.04 35.68 -6.60
C PRO A 390 19.78 37.05 -7.16
N ILE A 391 18.54 37.51 -7.07
CA ILE A 391 18.14 38.87 -7.42
C ILE A 391 18.43 39.81 -6.26
N LEU A 392 18.27 39.32 -5.02
CA LEU A 392 18.54 40.07 -3.81
C LEU A 392 20.02 39.95 -3.41
N GLN A 393 20.66 41.07 -3.06
CA GLN A 393 21.92 41.04 -2.33
C GLN A 393 21.67 41.05 -0.82
N ALA A 394 21.96 39.92 -0.15
CA ALA A 394 21.71 39.79 1.25
C ALA A 394 22.89 40.32 2.09
N CYS A 395 22.58 41.17 3.06
CA CYS A 395 23.53 41.63 4.07
C CYS A 395 23.39 40.76 5.33
N PHE A 396 24.48 40.14 5.78
CA PHE A 396 24.51 39.24 6.96
C PHE A 396 25.03 39.93 8.24
N ASP A 397 25.26 41.23 8.22
CA ASP A 397 25.64 41.98 9.41
C ASP A 397 24.58 41.88 10.47
N VAL A 398 25.03 41.59 11.70
CA VAL A 398 24.11 41.33 12.80
C VAL A 398 23.39 42.62 13.21
N ARG A 399 22.08 42.63 13.08
CA ARG A 399 21.19 43.72 13.55
C ARG A 399 20.84 43.51 15.00
N GLU A 400 20.78 44.58 15.80
CA GLU A 400 20.36 44.52 17.19
C GLU A 400 18.94 44.02 17.38
N ASP A 401 18.02 44.41 16.49
CA ASP A 401 16.61 44.02 16.52
C ASP A 401 16.36 42.57 16.05
N ALA A 402 17.34 41.93 15.47
CA ALA A 402 17.27 40.51 15.12
C ALA A 402 17.26 39.59 16.36
N ASN A 403 17.63 40.10 17.54
CA ASN A 403 17.60 39.35 18.78
C ASN A 403 16.46 39.87 19.69
N PRO A 404 15.30 39.20 19.73
CA PRO A 404 14.15 39.69 20.49
C PRO A 404 14.43 39.85 21.98
N GLN A 405 13.84 40.88 22.58
CA GLN A 405 14.04 41.21 24.03
C GLN A 405 13.76 40.03 24.94
N SER A 406 12.80 39.16 24.64
CA SER A 406 12.51 37.96 25.40
C SER A 406 13.69 36.99 25.48
N ARG A 407 14.55 36.95 24.44
CA ARG A 407 15.76 36.15 24.42
C ARG A 407 16.89 36.83 25.21
N ARG A 408 16.98 38.14 25.15
CA ARG A 408 17.92 38.92 25.98
C ARG A 408 17.63 38.74 27.48
N ARG A 409 16.34 38.58 27.84
CA ARG A 409 15.87 38.37 29.21
C ARG A 409 15.84 36.87 29.60
N HIS A 410 16.37 35.96 28.76
CA HIS A 410 16.37 34.50 28.99
C HIS A 410 14.99 33.91 29.30
N LEU A 411 13.92 34.52 28.78
CA LEU A 411 12.57 33.98 28.96
C LEU A 411 12.40 32.68 28.17
N THR A 412 11.89 31.66 28.84
CA THR A 412 11.58 30.35 28.23
C THR A 412 10.46 30.52 27.21
N ARG A 413 10.73 30.19 25.96
CA ARG A 413 9.75 30.26 24.86
C ARG A 413 9.14 28.90 24.48
N PHE A 414 9.82 27.86 24.90
CA PHE A 414 9.44 26.48 24.57
C PHE A 414 9.21 25.77 25.88
N GLN A 415 8.14 24.98 25.91
CA GLN A 415 7.90 24.11 27.04
C GLN A 415 9.01 23.07 27.07
N GLU A 416 9.72 23.00 28.17
CA GLU A 416 10.70 21.95 28.43
C GLU A 416 10.01 20.80 29.17
N ASN A 417 10.43 19.57 28.93
CA ASN A 417 9.94 18.45 29.71
C ASN A 417 10.48 18.59 31.14
N PRO A 418 9.63 18.86 32.14
CA PRO A 418 10.09 19.19 33.49
C PRO A 418 10.76 17.98 34.14
N GLU A 419 10.31 16.77 33.80
CA GLU A 419 10.80 15.54 34.43
C GLU A 419 10.99 14.42 33.38
N PRO A 420 11.87 13.43 33.70
CA PRO A 420 11.91 12.19 32.93
C PRO A 420 10.52 11.54 32.92
N PHE A 421 10.17 10.91 31.78
CA PHE A 421 8.89 10.23 31.57
C PHE A 421 7.64 11.13 31.57
N TRP A 422 7.80 12.41 31.43
CA TRP A 422 6.72 13.33 31.24
C TRP A 422 6.01 13.09 29.89
N GLY A 423 4.68 13.07 29.93
CA GLY A 423 3.84 12.97 28.71
C GLY A 423 3.20 11.58 28.47
N PRO A 424 2.39 11.44 27.43
CA PRO A 424 1.59 10.23 27.21
C PRO A 424 2.45 9.03 26.78
N LYS A 425 2.13 7.86 27.27
CA LYS A 425 2.66 6.52 26.94
C LYS A 425 4.18 6.41 26.76
N ALA A 426 4.73 6.86 25.64
CA ALA A 426 6.15 6.72 25.32
C ALA A 426 7.08 7.53 26.23
N ARG A 427 6.54 8.54 26.93
CA ARG A 427 7.27 9.42 27.85
C ARG A 427 6.81 9.30 29.29
N ALA A 428 5.60 8.78 29.51
CA ALA A 428 5.10 8.52 30.85
C ALA A 428 5.81 7.29 31.41
N ASN A 429 6.31 7.41 32.62
CA ASN A 429 6.69 6.22 33.34
C ASN A 429 5.44 5.43 33.66
N ALA A 430 5.41 4.18 33.33
CA ALA A 430 4.43 3.26 33.85
C ALA A 430 4.74 3.02 35.34
N GLY A 431 4.51 4.04 36.17
CA GLY A 431 4.61 3.94 37.64
C GLY A 431 3.50 3.09 38.23
N GLY A 432 2.88 2.27 37.43
CA GLY A 432 1.85 1.33 37.82
C GLY A 432 1.88 0.09 36.96
N GLY A 433 2.74 -0.86 37.26
CA GLY A 433 2.64 -2.20 36.67
C GLY A 433 3.79 -2.60 35.76
N GLY A 434 4.86 -3.09 36.36
CA GLY A 434 5.52 -4.28 35.89
C GLY A 434 6.22 -4.23 34.53
N ILE A 435 7.12 -3.30 34.32
CA ILE A 435 8.27 -3.60 33.45
C ILE A 435 9.31 -4.17 34.38
N SER A 436 9.66 -5.46 34.20
CA SER A 436 10.66 -6.09 35.04
C SER A 436 11.97 -5.29 34.98
N SER A 437 12.68 -5.23 36.08
CA SER A 437 14.01 -4.60 36.22
C SER A 437 14.98 -4.98 35.12
N ASP A 438 14.87 -6.19 34.61
CA ASP A 438 15.70 -6.73 33.53
C ASP A 438 15.51 -6.04 32.17
N LEU A 439 14.31 -5.53 31.88
CA LEU A 439 14.06 -4.76 30.65
C LEU A 439 14.58 -3.34 30.76
N GLU A 440 14.57 -2.77 31.95
CA GLU A 440 15.12 -1.44 32.23
C GLU A 440 16.65 -1.44 32.18
N ASP A 441 17.28 -2.50 32.69
CA ASP A 441 18.72 -2.68 32.64
C ASP A 441 19.24 -2.98 31.24
N ARG A 442 18.52 -3.78 30.45
CA ARG A 442 18.80 -3.97 29.01
C ARG A 442 18.67 -2.66 28.23
N ARG A 443 17.73 -1.80 28.59
CA ARG A 443 17.53 -0.49 27.96
C ARG A 443 18.66 0.49 28.33
N LYS A 444 19.11 0.49 29.57
CA LYS A 444 20.26 1.27 30.04
C LYS A 444 21.56 0.80 29.40
N GLN A 445 21.77 -0.51 29.26
CA GLN A 445 22.92 -1.08 28.55
C GLN A 445 22.94 -0.75 27.06
N GLY A 446 21.76 -0.74 26.40
CA GLY A 446 21.63 -0.34 25.01
C GLY A 446 21.88 1.15 24.76
N GLN A 447 21.53 2.00 25.71
CA GLN A 447 21.82 3.45 25.66
C GLN A 447 23.30 3.75 25.92
N ASN A 448 23.93 3.04 26.84
CA ASN A 448 25.37 3.18 27.12
C ASN A 448 26.23 2.68 25.96
N LYS A 449 25.86 1.60 25.26
CA LYS A 449 26.51 1.18 24.02
C LYS A 449 26.45 2.24 22.91
N ARG A 450 25.33 2.95 22.79
CA ARG A 450 25.20 4.09 21.86
C ARG A 450 26.01 5.31 22.28
N LYS A 451 26.15 5.57 23.58
CA LYS A 451 27.04 6.63 24.07
C LYS A 451 28.52 6.33 23.84
N ASN A 452 28.93 5.11 24.07
CA ASN A 452 30.34 4.70 23.87
C ASN A 452 30.71 4.63 22.39
N GLN A 453 29.78 4.29 21.48
CA GLN A 453 29.99 4.41 20.03
C GLN A 453 30.05 5.87 19.53
N ILE A 454 29.53 6.82 20.29
CA ILE A 454 29.58 8.25 19.97
C ILE A 454 30.90 8.86 20.48
N THR A 455 31.52 8.31 21.53
CA THR A 455 32.78 8.80 22.09
C THR A 455 34.00 8.34 21.29
N ASP A 456 33.96 7.19 20.66
CA ASP A 456 35.06 6.72 19.76
C ASP A 456 35.02 7.36 18.35
N ALA A 457 33.95 8.05 18.01
CA ALA A 457 33.78 8.74 16.73
C ALA A 457 34.11 10.24 16.77
N THR A 458 34.75 10.73 17.85
CA THR A 458 34.98 12.17 18.07
C THR A 458 36.18 12.75 17.29
N GLN A 459 36.65 12.12 16.25
CA GLN A 459 37.64 12.72 15.34
C GLN A 459 37.16 13.03 13.92
N LEU A 460 35.87 12.94 13.62
CA LEU A 460 35.33 13.45 12.35
C LEU A 460 33.90 13.94 12.55
N LYS A 461 33.76 15.18 13.01
CA LYS A 461 32.46 15.86 13.10
C LYS A 461 31.96 16.22 11.71
N SER A 462 31.08 15.38 11.15
CA SER A 462 30.19 15.77 10.08
C SER A 462 28.74 15.75 10.59
N PHE A 463 28.11 16.91 10.66
CA PHE A 463 26.70 17.02 11.04
C PHE A 463 25.82 16.61 9.86
N PRO A 464 24.87 15.67 10.02
CA PRO A 464 23.99 15.26 8.93
C PRO A 464 22.93 16.34 8.68
N CYS A 465 22.68 16.60 7.41
CA CYS A 465 21.67 17.50 6.84
C CYS A 465 20.21 17.09 7.16
N LYS A 466 19.90 16.64 8.37
CA LYS A 466 18.55 16.33 8.83
C LYS A 466 17.69 17.57 9.12
N ARG A 467 18.31 18.78 9.13
CA ARG A 467 17.62 20.01 9.54
C ARG A 467 16.83 20.72 8.42
N PHE A 468 17.17 20.47 7.15
CA PHE A 468 16.46 21.10 6.03
C PHE A 468 15.04 20.57 5.83
N ARG A 469 14.76 19.33 6.19
CA ARG A 469 13.46 18.68 5.96
C ARG A 469 12.33 19.26 6.83
N LYS A 470 12.64 19.74 8.04
CA LYS A 470 11.64 20.30 8.95
C LYS A 470 11.22 21.74 8.68
N VAL A 471 12.02 22.49 7.94
CA VAL A 471 11.71 23.88 7.57
C VAL A 471 10.66 23.94 6.45
N TRP A 472 10.58 22.90 5.62
CA TRP A 472 9.66 22.83 4.49
C TRP A 472 8.24 22.37 4.83
N GLU A 473 8.09 21.54 5.84
CA GLU A 473 6.77 21.02 6.23
C GLU A 473 5.84 22.07 6.86
N HIS A 474 6.36 23.26 7.19
CA HIS A 474 5.60 24.32 7.89
C HIS A 474 5.40 25.59 7.09
N TYR A 475 5.81 25.63 5.82
CA TYR A 475 5.73 26.84 5.00
C TYR A 475 4.99 26.61 3.66
N ILE A 476 3.77 26.16 3.72
CA ILE A 476 2.80 26.41 2.65
C ILE A 476 1.83 27.44 3.20
N PRO A 477 1.88 28.68 2.73
CA PRO A 477 0.80 29.61 3.02
C PRO A 477 -0.46 29.06 2.33
N HIS A 478 -1.57 29.06 3.07
CA HIS A 478 -2.91 28.93 2.49
C HIS A 478 -3.17 30.09 1.54
N HIS A 479 -2.62 30.06 0.35
CA HIS A 479 -3.20 30.72 -0.77
C HIS A 479 -4.11 29.71 -1.47
N THR A 480 -5.39 29.94 -1.33
CA THR A 480 -6.49 29.36 -2.09
C THR A 480 -6.21 29.44 -3.58
N LEU A 481 -5.42 28.52 -4.09
CA LEU A 481 -5.62 28.04 -5.43
C LEU A 481 -6.84 27.13 -5.32
N ASN A 482 -7.89 27.48 -6.04
CA ASN A 482 -9.02 26.60 -6.27
C ASN A 482 -8.50 25.34 -6.95
N VAL A 483 -7.96 24.44 -6.16
CA VAL A 483 -7.54 23.11 -6.60
C VAL A 483 -8.79 22.27 -6.67
N SER A 484 -9.37 22.24 -7.84
CA SER A 484 -10.63 21.59 -8.05
C SER A 484 -10.54 20.08 -8.07
N GLN A 485 -9.41 19.41 -7.76
CA GLN A 485 -9.45 17.93 -7.77
C GLN A 485 -8.13 17.25 -7.37
N GLU A 486 -8.10 16.67 -6.18
CA GLU A 486 -7.02 15.81 -5.71
C GLU A 486 -7.34 14.34 -5.94
N LEU A 487 -6.42 13.62 -6.57
CA LEU A 487 -6.47 12.17 -6.71
C LEU A 487 -5.19 11.57 -6.16
N SER A 488 -5.32 10.66 -5.21
CA SER A 488 -4.19 9.82 -4.81
C SER A 488 -4.11 8.61 -5.72
N LEU A 489 -2.99 8.45 -6.41
CA LEU A 489 -2.74 7.37 -7.36
C LEU A 489 -1.51 6.56 -6.99
N TRP A 490 -1.57 5.31 -7.30
CA TRP A 490 -0.46 4.33 -7.22
C TRP A 490 0.52 4.47 -8.36
#